data_976383fa4b7efc22ee113d911d0c340f
#
_entry.id   976383fa4b7efc22ee113d911d0c340f
#
_cell.length_a   1.000
_cell.length_b   1.000
_cell.length_c   1.000
_cell.angle_alpha   90.00
_cell.angle_beta   90.00
_cell.angle_gamma   90.00
#
_symmetry.space_group_name_H-M   'P 1'
#
loop_
_entity.id
_entity.type
_entity.pdbx_description
1 polymer ?
#
loop_
_entity_poly.entity_id
_entity_poly.type
_entity_poly.pdbx_seq_one_letter_code
_entity_poly.pdbx_strand_id
1 'polypeptide(L)'
;RQLCRAAGELGIRVILDGVFSHTGSDSRYFNREGRYGPGGAYNDQNSPYYGWYSFRNWPGEYDSWWGFDTLPNVNETNPEFDRFINGQDGIVSKWLRAGASGWRLDVADELPDEFIDSLSAAAKAEKPDALILGEVWEDASNKSAYGVRRRYLLGGQLDSVMNYPFRDAIIGFLLGGNPKDFGETIENIVENYPPQCLNLLMNHIGTHDTERVLTLLGGEPAGSRGREWQSQQRLSEAQRHKGLQRLKLATAIQYILPGVPCIYYGDEAGLEGYRDPFNRA
;
A
#
# COMPACT_ATOMS: atom_id res chain seq x y z
N ARG A 1 12.59 -13.86 -10.47
CA ARG A 1 13.13 -15.21 -10.14
C ARG A 1 14.48 -15.12 -9.46
N GLN A 2 15.48 -14.49 -10.09
CA GLN A 2 16.83 -14.38 -9.49
C GLN A 2 16.81 -13.68 -8.12
N LEU A 3 16.11 -12.55 -8.00
CA LEU A 3 15.95 -11.84 -6.74
C LEU A 3 15.33 -12.71 -5.65
N CYS A 4 14.18 -13.35 -5.95
CA CYS A 4 13.49 -14.20 -4.97
C CYS A 4 14.34 -15.40 -4.53
N ARG A 5 15.12 -15.98 -5.46
CA ARG A 5 16.04 -17.07 -5.14
C ARG A 5 17.17 -16.58 -4.23
N ALA A 6 17.85 -15.51 -4.62
CA ALA A 6 18.96 -14.96 -3.82
C ALA A 6 18.50 -14.49 -2.43
N ALA A 7 17.33 -13.87 -2.33
CA ALA A 7 16.72 -13.49 -1.07
C ALA A 7 16.38 -14.72 -0.21
N GLY A 8 15.80 -15.76 -0.84
CA GLY A 8 15.45 -17.02 -0.17
C GLY A 8 16.66 -17.77 0.42
N GLU A 9 17.81 -17.73 -0.26
CA GLU A 9 19.08 -18.28 0.25
C GLU A 9 19.55 -17.60 1.54
N LEU A 10 19.08 -16.37 1.77
CA LEU A 10 19.32 -15.59 3.00
C LEU A 10 18.15 -15.66 3.99
N GLY A 11 17.14 -16.48 3.74
CA GLY A 11 15.93 -16.55 4.58
C GLY A 11 14.98 -15.37 4.43
N ILE A 12 15.14 -14.55 3.39
CA ILE A 12 14.32 -13.36 3.12
C ILE A 12 13.19 -13.72 2.13
N ARG A 13 11.97 -13.36 2.48
CA ARG A 13 10.79 -13.51 1.63
C ARG A 13 10.49 -12.21 0.87
N VAL A 14 10.16 -12.33 -0.41
CA VAL A 14 9.83 -11.19 -1.27
C VAL A 14 8.31 -11.09 -1.39
N ILE A 15 7.74 -10.00 -0.92
CA ILE A 15 6.33 -9.63 -1.11
C ILE A 15 6.27 -8.60 -2.24
N LEU A 16 5.37 -8.80 -3.18
CA LEU A 16 5.20 -7.89 -4.33
C LEU A 16 4.09 -6.89 -4.06
N ASP A 17 4.22 -5.71 -4.65
CA ASP A 17 3.16 -4.71 -4.65
C ASP A 17 2.19 -4.96 -5.79
N GLY A 18 0.92 -5.08 -5.47
CA GLY A 18 -0.18 -5.34 -6.39
C GLY A 18 -1.06 -4.10 -6.56
N VAL A 19 -0.78 -3.32 -7.60
CA VAL A 19 -1.61 -2.18 -8.01
C VAL A 19 -2.63 -2.69 -9.02
N PHE A 20 -3.84 -2.99 -8.56
CA PHE A 20 -4.87 -3.64 -9.39
C PHE A 20 -6.09 -2.77 -9.64
N SER A 21 -6.22 -1.61 -8.99
CA SER A 21 -7.33 -0.66 -9.16
C SER A 21 -7.20 0.20 -10.42
N HIS A 22 -5.99 0.35 -10.95
CA HIS A 22 -5.72 1.19 -12.13
C HIS A 22 -4.49 0.70 -12.89
N THR A 23 -4.30 1.23 -14.08
CA THR A 23 -3.06 1.05 -14.88
C THR A 23 -2.46 2.41 -15.21
N GLY A 24 -1.23 2.42 -15.73
CA GLY A 24 -0.72 3.61 -16.38
C GLY A 24 -1.43 3.89 -17.71
N SER A 25 -1.67 5.15 -18.06
CA SER A 25 -2.22 5.52 -19.36
C SER A 25 -1.33 5.06 -20.52
N ASP A 26 -0.05 4.93 -20.26
CA ASP A 26 0.97 4.45 -21.20
C ASP A 26 1.15 2.91 -21.17
N SER A 27 0.38 2.20 -20.35
CA SER A 27 0.41 0.73 -20.33
C SER A 27 -0.03 0.15 -21.69
N ARG A 28 0.43 -1.07 -22.02
CA ARG A 28 -0.01 -1.74 -23.26
C ARG A 28 -1.52 -2.01 -23.32
N TYR A 29 -2.19 -2.03 -22.17
CA TYR A 29 -3.61 -2.32 -22.06
C TYR A 29 -4.46 -1.11 -22.39
N PHE A 30 -4.09 0.07 -21.90
CA PHE A 30 -4.75 1.34 -22.20
C PHE A 30 -4.16 2.00 -23.45
N ASN A 31 -2.85 2.19 -23.50
CA ASN A 31 -2.04 2.63 -24.66
C ASN A 31 -2.42 4.01 -25.20
N ARG A 32 -2.69 4.99 -24.33
CA ARG A 32 -3.04 6.35 -24.75
C ARG A 32 -1.97 6.99 -25.67
N GLU A 33 -0.71 6.77 -25.36
CA GLU A 33 0.43 7.31 -26.10
C GLU A 33 0.80 6.53 -27.37
N GLY A 34 0.07 5.44 -27.69
CA GLY A 34 0.29 4.66 -28.91
C GLY A 34 1.61 3.88 -28.98
N ARG A 35 2.29 3.69 -27.85
CA ARG A 35 3.63 3.04 -27.79
C ARG A 35 3.61 1.56 -28.19
N TYR A 36 2.46 0.93 -28.11
CA TYR A 36 2.30 -0.52 -28.37
C TYR A 36 1.53 -0.80 -29.67
N GLY A 37 1.62 0.10 -30.65
CA GLY A 37 0.91 -0.01 -31.92
C GLY A 37 -0.57 0.38 -31.81
N PRO A 38 -1.45 -0.07 -32.72
CA PRO A 38 -2.84 0.38 -32.77
C PRO A 38 -3.75 -0.24 -31.68
N GLY A 39 -3.25 -1.22 -30.94
CA GLY A 39 -4.02 -1.90 -29.87
C GLY A 39 -4.07 -1.10 -28.58
N GLY A 40 -4.95 -1.51 -27.66
CA GLY A 40 -5.20 -0.87 -26.38
C GLY A 40 -6.57 -0.21 -26.33
N ALA A 41 -7.14 -0.11 -25.13
CA ALA A 41 -8.52 0.35 -24.92
C ALA A 41 -8.77 1.80 -25.39
N TYR A 42 -7.75 2.64 -25.29
CA TYR A 42 -7.86 4.04 -25.70
C TYR A 42 -7.87 4.23 -27.23
N ASN A 43 -7.20 3.36 -27.98
CA ASN A 43 -7.02 3.49 -29.42
C ASN A 43 -7.99 2.65 -30.25
N ASP A 44 -8.57 1.61 -29.67
CA ASP A 44 -9.45 0.65 -30.38
C ASP A 44 -10.55 0.11 -29.47
N GLN A 45 -11.80 0.41 -29.83
CA GLN A 45 -12.97 -0.11 -29.13
C GLN A 45 -13.14 -1.64 -29.27
N ASN A 46 -12.52 -2.25 -30.28
CA ASN A 46 -12.49 -3.70 -30.45
C ASN A 46 -11.31 -4.36 -29.74
N SER A 47 -10.50 -3.59 -29.03
CA SER A 47 -9.41 -4.13 -28.22
C SER A 47 -9.93 -5.12 -27.19
N PRO A 48 -9.27 -6.26 -26.96
CA PRO A 48 -9.63 -7.17 -25.88
C PRO A 48 -9.56 -6.53 -24.48
N TYR A 49 -8.92 -5.38 -24.38
CA TYR A 49 -8.80 -4.62 -23.13
C TYR A 49 -9.85 -3.52 -22.98
N TYR A 50 -10.68 -3.27 -24.00
CA TYR A 50 -11.66 -2.18 -23.96
C TYR A 50 -12.63 -2.31 -22.77
N GLY A 51 -13.15 -3.51 -22.53
CA GLY A 51 -14.05 -3.80 -21.42
C GLY A 51 -13.43 -3.74 -20.02
N TRP A 52 -12.10 -3.58 -19.93
CA TRP A 52 -11.43 -3.39 -18.64
C TRP A 52 -11.58 -1.98 -18.08
N TYR A 53 -11.98 -1.01 -18.91
CA TYR A 53 -12.08 0.40 -18.56
C TYR A 53 -13.47 0.95 -18.78
N SER A 54 -13.83 1.97 -18.03
CA SER A 54 -15.13 2.66 -18.15
C SER A 54 -14.94 3.98 -18.85
N PHE A 55 -15.51 4.10 -20.05
CA PHE A 55 -15.50 5.34 -20.83
C PHE A 55 -16.87 6.02 -20.75
N ARG A 56 -16.88 7.33 -20.42
CA ARG A 56 -18.05 8.18 -20.49
C ARG A 56 -18.23 8.75 -21.90
N ASN A 57 -17.12 9.12 -22.52
CA ASN A 57 -17.06 9.58 -23.92
C ASN A 57 -15.72 9.14 -24.51
N TRP A 58 -15.73 8.04 -25.25
CA TRP A 58 -14.51 7.46 -25.83
C TRP A 58 -13.90 8.37 -26.89
N PRO A 59 -12.56 8.50 -26.97
CA PRO A 59 -11.57 7.91 -26.07
C PRO A 59 -11.21 8.80 -24.90
N GLY A 60 -11.61 10.07 -24.89
CA GLY A 60 -11.02 11.12 -24.05
C GLY A 60 -11.57 11.20 -22.63
N GLU A 61 -12.79 10.70 -22.37
CA GLU A 61 -13.41 10.77 -21.05
C GLU A 61 -13.61 9.38 -20.46
N TYR A 62 -12.83 9.05 -19.47
CA TYR A 62 -12.83 7.76 -18.78
C TYR A 62 -12.67 7.91 -17.27
N ASP A 63 -13.01 6.90 -16.55
CA ASP A 63 -12.82 6.88 -15.11
C ASP A 63 -11.33 6.69 -14.79
N SER A 64 -10.83 7.49 -13.85
CA SER A 64 -9.43 7.51 -13.46
C SER A 64 -9.27 7.65 -11.96
N TRP A 65 -8.20 7.08 -11.43
CA TRP A 65 -7.92 7.08 -10.01
C TRP A 65 -7.76 8.52 -9.50
N TRP A 66 -8.68 8.92 -8.63
CA TRP A 66 -8.78 10.27 -8.06
C TRP A 66 -8.75 11.41 -9.08
N GLY A 67 -9.17 11.16 -10.32
CA GLY A 67 -9.19 12.14 -11.39
C GLY A 67 -7.86 12.34 -12.10
N PHE A 68 -6.84 11.54 -11.80
CA PHE A 68 -5.57 11.55 -12.54
C PHE A 68 -5.72 10.82 -13.86
N ASP A 69 -5.77 11.55 -14.97
CA ASP A 69 -5.96 11.01 -16.32
C ASP A 69 -4.82 10.09 -16.78
N THR A 70 -3.68 10.13 -16.10
CA THR A 70 -2.56 9.21 -16.31
C THR A 70 -2.74 7.85 -15.66
N LEU A 71 -3.79 7.68 -14.83
CA LEU A 71 -4.08 6.48 -14.06
C LEU A 71 -5.53 6.01 -14.31
N PRO A 72 -5.86 5.49 -15.51
CA PRO A 72 -7.18 4.98 -15.81
C PRO A 72 -7.56 3.81 -14.90
N ASN A 73 -8.73 3.92 -14.25
CA ASN A 73 -9.28 2.86 -13.42
C ASN A 73 -9.64 1.65 -14.28
N VAL A 74 -9.43 0.47 -13.71
CA VAL A 74 -9.92 -0.76 -14.30
C VAL A 74 -11.25 -1.18 -13.63
N ASN A 75 -12.01 -1.99 -14.32
CA ASN A 75 -13.16 -2.67 -13.76
C ASN A 75 -12.68 -4.05 -13.27
N GLU A 76 -12.38 -4.15 -11.98
CA GLU A 76 -11.83 -5.35 -11.36
C GLU A 76 -12.80 -6.53 -11.42
N THR A 77 -14.11 -6.26 -11.50
CA THR A 77 -15.15 -7.29 -11.64
C THR A 77 -15.39 -7.74 -13.08
N ASN A 78 -14.69 -7.14 -14.06
CA ASN A 78 -14.71 -7.64 -15.42
C ASN A 78 -14.12 -9.06 -15.45
N PRO A 79 -14.83 -10.08 -15.97
CA PRO A 79 -14.37 -11.48 -15.91
C PRO A 79 -13.06 -11.75 -16.63
N GLU A 80 -12.74 -10.97 -17.66
CA GLU A 80 -11.47 -11.11 -18.39
C GLU A 80 -10.31 -10.49 -17.63
N PHE A 81 -10.54 -9.34 -16.99
CA PHE A 81 -9.55 -8.72 -16.10
C PHE A 81 -9.31 -9.59 -14.87
N ASP A 82 -10.36 -10.03 -14.18
CA ASP A 82 -10.23 -10.94 -13.04
C ASP A 82 -9.46 -12.20 -13.41
N ARG A 83 -9.81 -12.84 -14.56
CA ARG A 83 -9.05 -14.01 -15.05
C ARG A 83 -7.60 -13.70 -15.36
N PHE A 84 -7.31 -12.51 -15.89
CA PHE A 84 -5.94 -12.09 -16.21
C PHE A 84 -5.10 -11.92 -14.92
N ILE A 85 -5.70 -11.40 -13.86
CA ILE A 85 -5.01 -11.21 -12.57
C ILE A 85 -5.04 -12.50 -11.74
N ASN A 86 -6.23 -13.08 -11.53
CA ASN A 86 -6.52 -14.11 -10.52
C ASN A 86 -6.70 -15.52 -11.10
N GLY A 87 -6.74 -15.67 -12.43
CA GLY A 87 -6.86 -16.99 -13.06
C GLY A 87 -5.68 -17.90 -12.76
N GLN A 88 -5.84 -19.19 -13.05
CA GLN A 88 -4.83 -20.23 -12.79
C GLN A 88 -3.43 -19.88 -13.32
N ASP A 89 -3.35 -19.23 -14.50
CA ASP A 89 -2.12 -18.72 -15.09
C ASP A 89 -2.05 -17.19 -15.05
N GLY A 90 -2.83 -16.58 -14.16
CA GLY A 90 -2.90 -15.15 -13.96
C GLY A 90 -1.65 -14.58 -13.30
N ILE A 91 -1.65 -13.27 -13.16
CA ILE A 91 -0.51 -12.51 -12.62
C ILE A 91 -0.16 -12.98 -11.21
N VAL A 92 -1.17 -13.18 -10.35
CA VAL A 92 -0.98 -13.59 -8.95
C VAL A 92 -0.22 -14.90 -8.87
N SER A 93 -0.74 -15.96 -9.50
CA SER A 93 -0.13 -17.30 -9.48
C SER A 93 1.23 -17.32 -10.18
N LYS A 94 1.37 -16.62 -11.30
CA LYS A 94 2.61 -16.55 -12.07
C LYS A 94 3.79 -16.01 -11.26
N TRP A 95 3.59 -14.99 -10.49
CA TRP A 95 4.65 -14.39 -9.68
C TRP A 95 4.95 -15.20 -8.42
N LEU A 96 3.95 -15.84 -7.81
CA LEU A 96 4.17 -16.79 -6.71
C LEU A 96 5.01 -17.98 -7.19
N ARG A 97 4.69 -18.57 -8.34
CA ARG A 97 5.53 -19.60 -9.00
C ARG A 97 6.92 -19.09 -9.36
N ALA A 98 7.09 -17.82 -9.60
CA ALA A 98 8.39 -17.21 -9.85
C ALA A 98 9.24 -17.02 -8.58
N GLY A 99 8.66 -17.26 -7.39
CA GLY A 99 9.33 -17.24 -6.09
C GLY A 99 8.90 -16.13 -5.15
N ALA A 100 7.90 -15.32 -5.51
CA ALA A 100 7.30 -14.38 -4.57
C ALA A 100 6.64 -15.12 -3.40
N SER A 101 6.52 -14.45 -2.27
CA SER A 101 5.95 -15.02 -1.04
C SER A 101 4.63 -14.37 -0.63
N GLY A 102 4.11 -13.47 -1.43
CA GLY A 102 2.85 -12.81 -1.17
C GLY A 102 2.69 -11.51 -1.94
N TRP A 103 1.60 -10.82 -1.64
CA TRP A 103 1.20 -9.58 -2.26
C TRP A 103 0.82 -8.53 -1.22
N ARG A 104 1.27 -7.31 -1.38
CA ARG A 104 0.69 -6.13 -0.75
C ARG A 104 -0.29 -5.53 -1.76
N LEU A 105 -1.53 -5.34 -1.36
CA LEU A 105 -2.57 -4.76 -2.21
C LEU A 105 -2.61 -3.26 -1.99
N ASP A 106 -2.26 -2.53 -3.04
CA ASP A 106 -2.35 -1.07 -3.12
C ASP A 106 -3.80 -0.65 -3.01
N VAL A 107 -4.07 0.40 -2.23
CA VAL A 107 -5.40 0.97 -2.00
C VAL A 107 -6.51 -0.09 -1.89
N ALA A 108 -6.38 -1.00 -0.92
CA ALA A 108 -7.29 -2.14 -0.78
C ALA A 108 -8.78 -1.72 -0.68
N ASP A 109 -9.06 -0.49 -0.23
CA ASP A 109 -10.42 0.07 -0.17
C ASP A 109 -11.04 0.30 -1.56
N GLU A 110 -10.22 0.48 -2.58
CA GLU A 110 -10.68 0.66 -3.97
C GLU A 110 -11.04 -0.67 -4.64
N LEU A 111 -10.56 -1.80 -4.10
CA LEU A 111 -10.81 -3.12 -4.68
C LEU A 111 -12.15 -3.68 -4.18
N PRO A 112 -13.03 -4.18 -5.06
CA PRO A 112 -14.24 -4.89 -4.66
C PRO A 112 -13.95 -6.15 -3.84
N ASP A 113 -14.85 -6.50 -2.91
CA ASP A 113 -14.71 -7.70 -2.09
C ASP A 113 -14.55 -8.98 -2.91
N GLU A 114 -15.32 -9.09 -3.99
CA GLU A 114 -15.28 -10.26 -4.89
C GLU A 114 -13.92 -10.42 -5.57
N PHE A 115 -13.27 -9.30 -5.90
CA PHE A 115 -11.94 -9.32 -6.49
C PHE A 115 -10.89 -9.75 -5.46
N ILE A 116 -10.97 -9.24 -4.22
CA ILE A 116 -10.06 -9.65 -3.15
C ILE A 116 -10.25 -11.12 -2.80
N ASP A 117 -11.49 -11.63 -2.79
CA ASP A 117 -11.78 -13.05 -2.60
C ASP A 117 -11.13 -13.92 -3.68
N SER A 118 -11.31 -13.53 -4.94
CA SER A 118 -10.72 -14.22 -6.10
C SER A 118 -9.20 -14.23 -6.02
N LEU A 119 -8.59 -13.09 -5.68
CA LEU A 119 -7.16 -12.93 -5.53
C LEU A 119 -6.60 -13.81 -4.40
N SER A 120 -7.23 -13.76 -3.24
CA SER A 120 -6.81 -14.56 -2.08
C SER A 120 -6.92 -16.05 -2.38
N ALA A 121 -8.04 -16.49 -2.98
CA ALA A 121 -8.23 -17.88 -3.37
C ALA A 121 -7.15 -18.34 -4.37
N ALA A 122 -6.85 -17.55 -5.40
CA ALA A 122 -5.80 -17.84 -6.36
C ALA A 122 -4.42 -17.93 -5.73
N ALA A 123 -4.10 -16.97 -4.85
CA ALA A 123 -2.82 -16.94 -4.15
C ALA A 123 -2.64 -18.15 -3.23
N LYS A 124 -3.66 -18.48 -2.42
CA LYS A 124 -3.61 -19.60 -1.46
C LYS A 124 -3.65 -20.95 -2.17
N ALA A 125 -4.29 -21.06 -3.32
CA ALA A 125 -4.25 -22.27 -4.14
C ALA A 125 -2.86 -22.55 -4.71
N GLU A 126 -2.16 -21.51 -5.14
CA GLU A 126 -0.80 -21.61 -5.67
C GLU A 126 0.24 -21.82 -4.55
N LYS A 127 0.10 -21.08 -3.46
CA LYS A 127 1.03 -21.09 -2.32
C LYS A 127 0.25 -20.86 -1.02
N PRO A 128 -0.06 -21.91 -0.27
CA PRO A 128 -0.92 -21.81 0.93
C PRO A 128 -0.41 -20.84 2.01
N ASP A 129 0.90 -20.61 2.08
CA ASP A 129 1.55 -19.67 3.00
C ASP A 129 1.86 -18.29 2.37
N ALA A 130 1.31 -17.99 1.20
CA ALA A 130 1.42 -16.67 0.60
C ALA A 130 0.76 -15.63 1.50
N LEU A 131 1.46 -14.53 1.79
CA LEU A 131 0.92 -13.41 2.56
C LEU A 131 0.10 -12.49 1.66
N ILE A 132 -1.12 -12.17 2.06
CA ILE A 132 -1.95 -11.14 1.43
C ILE A 132 -2.12 -9.99 2.42
N LEU A 133 -1.43 -8.90 2.17
CA LEU A 133 -1.38 -7.71 3.01
C LEU A 133 -2.14 -6.57 2.32
N GLY A 134 -3.09 -5.93 3.00
CA GLY A 134 -3.83 -4.79 2.44
C GLY A 134 -3.29 -3.46 2.90
N GLU A 135 -3.29 -2.47 2.02
CA GLU A 135 -3.17 -1.08 2.41
C GLU A 135 -4.54 -0.57 2.85
N VAL A 136 -4.70 -0.38 4.16
CA VAL A 136 -5.89 0.21 4.80
C VAL A 136 -5.40 1.23 5.82
N TRP A 137 -5.87 2.47 5.70
CA TRP A 137 -5.33 3.59 6.51
C TRP A 137 -5.97 3.70 7.89
N GLU A 138 -7.16 3.15 8.06
CA GLU A 138 -7.91 3.19 9.32
C GLU A 138 -8.00 1.80 9.95
N ASP A 139 -8.84 1.66 10.98
CA ASP A 139 -9.14 0.37 11.60
C ASP A 139 -9.85 -0.56 10.60
N ALA A 140 -9.15 -1.58 10.15
CA ALA A 140 -9.64 -2.53 9.16
C ALA A 140 -10.72 -3.49 9.68
N SER A 141 -10.89 -3.60 11.02
CA SER A 141 -11.90 -4.47 11.63
C SER A 141 -13.33 -3.93 11.45
N ASN A 142 -13.46 -2.61 11.30
CA ASN A 142 -14.76 -1.94 11.20
C ASN A 142 -14.88 -1.02 9.98
N LYS A 143 -13.97 -1.10 9.04
CA LYS A 143 -13.91 -0.24 7.85
C LYS A 143 -15.16 -0.37 7.00
N SER A 144 -15.66 0.77 6.54
CA SER A 144 -16.65 0.88 5.47
C SER A 144 -16.06 1.73 4.35
N ALA A 145 -16.12 1.23 3.12
CA ALA A 145 -15.67 1.93 1.94
C ALA A 145 -16.73 1.79 0.85
N TYR A 146 -17.01 2.88 0.13
CA TYR A 146 -18.03 2.93 -0.93
C TYR A 146 -19.42 2.42 -0.52
N GLY A 147 -19.78 2.64 0.77
CA GLY A 147 -21.08 2.22 1.32
C GLY A 147 -21.16 0.73 1.71
N VAL A 148 -20.08 -0.02 1.58
CA VAL A 148 -19.98 -1.44 1.93
C VAL A 148 -19.14 -1.62 3.18
N ARG A 149 -19.65 -2.36 4.19
CA ARG A 149 -18.86 -2.82 5.33
C ARG A 149 -17.87 -3.86 4.85
N ARG A 150 -16.58 -3.56 5.00
CA ARG A 150 -15.51 -4.45 4.53
C ARG A 150 -15.31 -5.62 5.49
N ARG A 151 -14.90 -6.76 4.95
CA ARG A 151 -14.72 -8.02 5.68
C ARG A 151 -13.29 -8.54 5.61
N TYR A 152 -12.34 -7.63 5.49
CA TYR A 152 -10.92 -7.88 5.28
C TYR A 152 -10.32 -8.97 6.18
N LEU A 153 -10.65 -8.93 7.48
CA LEU A 153 -10.03 -9.76 8.52
C LEU A 153 -10.90 -10.93 8.98
N LEU A 154 -12.02 -11.20 8.29
CA LEU A 154 -12.94 -12.29 8.65
C LEU A 154 -12.57 -13.66 8.06
N GLY A 155 -11.41 -13.74 7.41
CA GLY A 155 -10.94 -14.92 6.67
C GLY A 155 -11.35 -14.89 5.19
N GLY A 156 -10.52 -15.46 4.33
CA GLY A 156 -10.76 -15.53 2.89
C GLY A 156 -10.33 -14.31 2.08
N GLN A 157 -9.93 -13.22 2.72
CA GLN A 157 -9.41 -12.01 2.04
C GLN A 157 -7.97 -11.71 2.44
N LEU A 158 -7.77 -10.77 3.38
CA LEU A 158 -6.44 -10.36 3.81
C LEU A 158 -5.96 -11.19 5.00
N ASP A 159 -4.68 -11.52 5.01
CA ASP A 159 -4.04 -12.09 6.21
C ASP A 159 -3.79 -11.01 7.25
N SER A 160 -3.46 -9.78 6.81
CA SER A 160 -3.28 -8.62 7.66
C SER A 160 -3.26 -7.32 6.83
N VAL A 161 -2.99 -6.19 7.49
CA VAL A 161 -2.96 -4.86 6.90
C VAL A 161 -1.75 -4.05 7.32
N MET A 162 -1.44 -2.98 6.57
CA MET A 162 -0.52 -1.93 6.97
C MET A 162 -1.14 -1.16 8.16
N ASN A 163 -0.39 -1.04 9.26
CA ASN A 163 -0.91 -0.52 10.53
C ASN A 163 -0.69 0.98 10.68
N TYR A 164 -1.40 1.77 9.90
CA TYR A 164 -1.41 3.23 10.03
C TYR A 164 -1.91 3.73 11.39
N PRO A 165 -2.94 3.11 12.03
CA PRO A 165 -3.37 3.52 13.35
C PRO A 165 -2.25 3.52 14.39
N PHE A 166 -1.40 2.48 14.45
CA PHE A 166 -0.26 2.47 15.39
C PHE A 166 0.79 3.52 15.03
N ARG A 167 1.08 3.70 13.72
CA ARG A 167 1.96 4.76 13.27
C ARG A 167 1.54 6.13 13.77
N ASP A 168 0.28 6.47 13.57
CA ASP A 168 -0.24 7.79 13.92
C ASP A 168 -0.31 7.99 15.44
N ALA A 169 -0.66 6.94 16.18
CA ALA A 169 -0.62 6.95 17.65
C ALA A 169 0.81 7.16 18.18
N ILE A 170 1.81 6.44 17.64
CA ILE A 170 3.22 6.58 18.03
C ILE A 170 3.72 8.00 17.77
N ILE A 171 3.51 8.50 16.55
CA ILE A 171 3.99 9.83 16.13
C ILE A 171 3.27 10.90 16.95
N GLY A 172 1.95 10.83 17.09
CA GLY A 172 1.16 11.75 17.86
C GLY A 172 1.62 11.84 19.31
N PHE A 173 1.82 10.70 19.96
CA PHE A 173 2.33 10.62 21.34
C PHE A 173 3.71 11.29 21.48
N LEU A 174 4.64 10.98 20.59
CA LEU A 174 6.01 11.55 20.65
C LEU A 174 6.06 13.05 20.29
N LEU A 175 5.05 13.56 19.63
CA LEU A 175 4.89 15.00 19.38
C LEU A 175 4.20 15.75 20.53
N GLY A 176 3.87 15.06 21.61
CA GLY A 176 3.27 15.65 22.82
C GLY A 176 1.77 15.46 22.91
N GLY A 177 1.20 14.51 22.17
CA GLY A 177 -0.18 14.10 22.29
C GLY A 177 -0.50 13.42 23.63
N ASN A 178 -1.80 13.25 23.89
CA ASN A 178 -2.28 12.68 25.13
C ASN A 178 -1.94 11.19 25.22
N PRO A 179 -1.26 10.71 26.28
CA PRO A 179 -0.98 9.31 26.48
C PRO A 179 -2.22 8.39 26.48
N LYS A 180 -3.37 8.93 26.89
CA LYS A 180 -4.63 8.19 26.90
C LYS A 180 -5.07 7.84 25.48
N ASP A 181 -5.01 8.79 24.54
CA ASP A 181 -5.39 8.56 23.14
C ASP A 181 -4.48 7.51 22.49
N PHE A 182 -3.18 7.52 22.83
CA PHE A 182 -2.23 6.49 22.42
C PHE A 182 -2.66 5.12 22.94
N GLY A 183 -2.93 4.98 24.25
CA GLY A 183 -3.36 3.73 24.88
C GLY A 183 -4.66 3.20 24.27
N GLU A 184 -5.69 4.04 24.15
CA GLU A 184 -6.99 3.68 23.58
C GLU A 184 -6.85 3.17 22.11
N THR A 185 -5.98 3.78 21.31
CA THR A 185 -5.76 3.30 19.94
C THR A 185 -5.17 1.89 19.93
N ILE A 186 -4.16 1.64 20.79
CA ILE A 186 -3.52 0.32 20.88
C ILE A 186 -4.52 -0.73 21.38
N GLU A 187 -5.24 -0.43 22.45
CA GLU A 187 -6.25 -1.32 23.04
C GLU A 187 -7.33 -1.68 22.03
N ASN A 188 -7.89 -0.69 21.33
CA ASN A 188 -8.93 -0.90 20.31
C ASN A 188 -8.47 -1.87 19.21
N ILE A 189 -7.26 -1.70 18.68
CA ILE A 189 -6.73 -2.60 17.64
C ILE A 189 -6.49 -3.99 18.20
N VAL A 190 -5.92 -4.11 19.41
CA VAL A 190 -5.66 -5.41 20.06
C VAL A 190 -6.94 -6.17 20.36
N GLU A 191 -8.00 -5.48 20.79
CA GLU A 191 -9.29 -6.08 21.09
C GLU A 191 -10.10 -6.47 19.84
N ASN A 192 -10.02 -5.65 18.78
CA ASN A 192 -10.86 -5.79 17.59
C ASN A 192 -10.29 -6.75 16.55
N TYR A 193 -8.95 -6.94 16.51
CA TYR A 193 -8.34 -7.76 15.47
C TYR A 193 -8.23 -9.23 15.87
N PRO A 194 -8.56 -10.17 14.97
CA PRO A 194 -8.28 -11.58 15.20
C PRO A 194 -6.78 -11.78 15.52
N PRO A 195 -6.42 -12.62 16.50
CA PRO A 195 -5.02 -12.79 16.92
C PRO A 195 -4.05 -13.16 15.79
N GLN A 196 -4.52 -13.94 14.79
CA GLN A 196 -3.71 -14.30 13.63
C GLN A 196 -3.42 -13.09 12.73
N CYS A 197 -4.35 -12.14 12.61
CA CYS A 197 -4.16 -10.90 11.86
C CYS A 197 -3.30 -9.91 12.66
N LEU A 198 -3.57 -9.79 13.96
CA LEU A 198 -2.83 -8.92 14.88
C LEU A 198 -1.33 -9.24 14.88
N ASN A 199 -0.97 -10.52 14.91
CA ASN A 199 0.43 -10.98 14.92
C ASN A 199 1.15 -10.71 13.58
N LEU A 200 0.42 -10.47 12.50
CA LEU A 200 0.95 -10.18 11.17
C LEU A 200 0.81 -8.72 10.78
N LEU A 201 0.31 -7.84 11.68
CA LEU A 201 0.20 -6.41 11.39
C LEU A 201 1.53 -5.84 10.93
N MET A 202 1.54 -5.16 9.78
CA MET A 202 2.72 -4.46 9.31
C MET A 202 2.88 -3.13 10.05
N ASN A 203 3.59 -3.18 11.19
CA ASN A 203 3.87 -2.00 11.99
C ASN A 203 4.97 -1.16 11.34
N HIS A 204 4.60 -0.05 10.75
CA HIS A 204 5.54 0.91 10.15
C HIS A 204 5.43 2.27 10.85
N ILE A 205 6.47 3.08 10.80
CA ILE A 205 6.49 4.48 11.25
C ILE A 205 6.77 5.46 10.10
N GLY A 206 7.27 4.95 8.98
CA GLY A 206 7.48 5.67 7.73
C GLY A 206 7.06 4.83 6.53
N THR A 207 6.56 5.48 5.48
CA THR A 207 6.24 4.88 4.18
C THR A 207 6.57 5.85 3.05
N HIS A 208 6.44 5.37 1.81
CA HIS A 208 6.61 6.20 0.62
C HIS A 208 5.50 7.26 0.44
N ASP A 209 4.37 7.15 1.15
CA ASP A 209 3.24 8.09 1.07
C ASP A 209 3.27 9.17 2.15
N THR A 210 4.19 9.05 3.10
CA THR A 210 4.29 9.97 4.23
C THR A 210 5.65 10.67 4.25
N GLU A 211 5.74 11.75 5.01
CA GLU A 211 7.04 12.38 5.27
C GLU A 211 7.98 11.38 5.98
N ARG A 212 9.27 11.50 5.75
CA ARG A 212 10.27 10.74 6.52
C ARG A 212 10.05 10.94 8.01
N VAL A 213 10.07 9.85 8.75
CA VAL A 213 9.79 9.89 10.20
C VAL A 213 10.72 10.81 10.97
N LEU A 214 12.00 10.90 10.57
CA LEU A 214 12.94 11.85 11.18
C LEU A 214 12.49 13.31 10.98
N THR A 215 12.00 13.64 9.78
CA THR A 215 11.49 14.98 9.46
C THR A 215 10.22 15.29 10.26
N LEU A 216 9.30 14.35 10.38
CA LEU A 216 8.09 14.51 11.19
C LEU A 216 8.40 14.75 12.66
N LEU A 217 9.33 14.00 13.21
CA LEU A 217 9.64 14.04 14.65
C LEU A 217 10.56 15.20 15.06
N GLY A 218 11.35 15.74 14.12
CA GLY A 218 12.33 16.79 14.40
C GLY A 218 12.05 18.13 13.75
N GLY A 219 11.43 18.11 12.58
CA GLY A 219 11.23 19.29 11.74
C GLY A 219 9.93 20.07 12.02
N GLU A 220 9.67 21.01 11.15
CA GLU A 220 8.40 21.75 11.15
C GLU A 220 7.36 20.97 10.34
N PRO A 221 6.09 20.89 10.77
CA PRO A 221 5.04 20.28 9.97
C PRO A 221 4.90 20.97 8.61
N ALA A 222 4.76 20.21 7.53
CA ALA A 222 4.52 20.79 6.20
C ALA A 222 3.19 21.55 6.14
N GLY A 223 2.14 21.04 6.81
CA GLY A 223 0.80 21.61 6.77
C GLY A 223 0.31 21.78 5.34
N SER A 224 -0.14 22.98 4.96
CA SER A 224 -0.58 23.34 3.62
C SER A 224 0.54 23.88 2.70
N ARG A 225 1.80 23.83 3.15
CA ARG A 225 2.94 24.37 2.40
C ARG A 225 3.22 23.53 1.16
N GLY A 226 3.38 24.23 0.02
CA GLY A 226 3.55 23.60 -1.29
C GLY A 226 4.88 22.87 -1.48
N ARG A 227 5.01 22.22 -2.64
CA ARG A 227 6.19 21.42 -3.01
C ARG A 227 7.47 22.26 -3.04
N GLU A 228 7.42 23.51 -3.46
CA GLU A 228 8.60 24.40 -3.51
C GLU A 228 9.19 24.58 -2.11
N TRP A 229 8.36 24.90 -1.12
CA TRP A 229 8.83 24.99 0.27
C TRP A 229 9.41 23.66 0.76
N GLN A 230 8.71 22.55 0.54
CA GLN A 230 9.13 21.23 0.99
C GLN A 230 10.49 20.80 0.40
N SER A 231 10.76 21.14 -0.87
CA SER A 231 12.01 20.79 -1.56
C SER A 231 13.24 21.49 -0.97
N GLN A 232 13.04 22.67 -0.38
CA GLN A 232 14.11 23.52 0.15
C GLN A 232 14.40 23.27 1.62
N GLN A 233 13.54 22.54 2.32
CA GLN A 233 13.71 22.32 3.76
C GLN A 233 14.76 21.26 4.06
N ARG A 234 15.53 21.55 5.09
CA ARG A 234 16.47 20.61 5.73
C ARG A 234 16.40 20.83 7.22
N LEU A 235 16.61 19.77 7.98
CA LEU A 235 16.66 19.87 9.44
C LEU A 235 17.92 20.62 9.89
N SER A 236 17.77 21.58 10.78
CA SER A 236 18.91 22.12 11.53
C SER A 236 19.51 21.03 12.44
N GLU A 237 20.75 21.24 12.92
CA GLU A 237 21.38 20.29 13.84
C GLU A 237 20.54 20.03 15.10
N ALA A 238 19.94 21.06 15.67
CA ALA A 238 19.08 20.94 16.84
C ALA A 238 17.81 20.13 16.54
N GLN A 239 17.17 20.38 15.38
CA GLN A 239 16.01 19.63 14.93
C GLN A 239 16.35 18.16 14.65
N ARG A 240 17.48 17.92 13.99
CA ARG A 240 17.98 16.57 13.70
C ARG A 240 18.30 15.82 15.00
N HIS A 241 18.98 16.43 15.93
CA HIS A 241 19.28 15.83 17.24
C HIS A 241 18.00 15.42 17.98
N LYS A 242 17.03 16.35 18.09
CA LYS A 242 15.74 16.09 18.72
C LYS A 242 14.96 14.99 17.97
N GLY A 243 14.95 15.05 16.64
CA GLY A 243 14.30 14.06 15.78
C GLY A 243 14.88 12.66 15.97
N LEU A 244 16.21 12.54 16.04
CA LEU A 244 16.89 11.25 16.27
C LEU A 244 16.58 10.64 17.65
N GLN A 245 16.47 11.47 18.70
CA GLN A 245 16.04 10.97 20.01
C GLN A 245 14.62 10.40 19.96
N ARG A 246 13.70 11.12 19.32
CA ARG A 246 12.31 10.67 19.16
C ARG A 246 12.20 9.47 18.23
N LEU A 247 13.00 9.41 17.15
CA LEU A 247 13.04 8.28 16.23
C LEU A 247 13.44 6.98 16.93
N LYS A 248 14.45 7.04 17.82
CA LYS A 248 14.84 5.89 18.63
C LYS A 248 13.70 5.40 19.53
N LEU A 249 12.95 6.34 20.14
CA LEU A 249 11.78 5.98 20.95
C LEU A 249 10.65 5.42 20.08
N ALA A 250 10.37 6.02 18.92
CA ALA A 250 9.39 5.51 17.97
C ALA A 250 9.68 4.07 17.54
N THR A 251 10.95 3.82 17.19
CA THR A 251 11.42 2.48 16.82
C THR A 251 11.27 1.51 18.00
N ALA A 252 11.65 1.89 19.20
CA ALA A 252 11.47 1.03 20.38
C ALA A 252 9.99 0.65 20.60
N ILE A 253 9.08 1.62 20.49
CA ILE A 253 7.65 1.37 20.62
C ILE A 253 7.16 0.46 19.49
N GLN A 254 7.54 0.73 18.24
CA GLN A 254 7.20 -0.08 17.06
C GLN A 254 7.55 -1.56 17.24
N TYR A 255 8.70 -1.85 17.86
CA TYR A 255 9.18 -3.23 18.08
C TYR A 255 8.56 -3.93 19.29
N ILE A 256 7.96 -3.17 20.22
CA ILE A 256 7.32 -3.73 21.41
C ILE A 256 5.85 -4.06 21.14
N LEU A 257 5.19 -3.29 20.28
CA LEU A 257 3.79 -3.48 19.94
C LEU A 257 3.55 -4.80 19.18
N PRO A 258 2.37 -5.45 19.33
CA PRO A 258 2.05 -6.65 18.59
C PRO A 258 2.05 -6.40 17.08
N GLY A 259 2.57 -7.36 16.31
CA GLY A 259 2.73 -7.29 14.86
C GLY A 259 4.19 -7.44 14.43
N VAL A 260 4.46 -7.12 13.17
CA VAL A 260 5.78 -7.25 12.55
C VAL A 260 6.31 -5.85 12.23
N PRO A 261 7.44 -5.44 12.84
CA PRO A 261 8.02 -4.13 12.54
C PRO A 261 8.50 -4.06 11.09
N CYS A 262 8.12 -2.98 10.42
CA CYS A 262 8.50 -2.70 9.04
C CYS A 262 9.30 -1.39 8.98
N ILE A 263 10.50 -1.45 8.43
CA ILE A 263 11.39 -0.30 8.26
C ILE A 263 11.27 0.19 6.82
N TYR A 264 10.84 1.44 6.66
CA TYR A 264 10.94 2.10 5.36
C TYR A 264 12.42 2.39 5.09
N TYR A 265 12.92 1.97 3.93
CA TYR A 265 14.36 2.08 3.62
C TYR A 265 14.90 3.49 3.87
N GLY A 266 16.06 3.57 4.49
CA GLY A 266 16.71 4.83 4.82
C GLY A 266 16.28 5.44 6.15
N ASP A 267 15.19 5.02 6.78
CA ASP A 267 14.82 5.47 8.12
C ASP A 267 15.84 5.00 9.16
N GLU A 268 16.42 3.79 8.96
CA GLU A 268 17.52 3.26 9.78
C GLU A 268 18.81 4.12 9.69
N ALA A 269 19.00 4.80 8.56
CA ALA A 269 20.12 5.72 8.33
C ALA A 269 19.77 7.16 8.72
N GLY A 270 18.52 7.43 9.13
CA GLY A 270 18.05 8.76 9.49
C GLY A 270 17.94 9.69 8.28
N LEU A 271 17.43 9.18 7.15
CA LEU A 271 17.11 10.03 6.01
C LEU A 271 15.99 10.99 6.37
N GLU A 272 16.08 12.19 5.81
CA GLU A 272 15.09 13.25 5.96
C GLU A 272 14.42 13.58 4.63
N GLY A 273 13.21 14.08 4.68
CA GLY A 273 12.45 14.50 3.51
C GLY A 273 10.97 14.68 3.84
N TYR A 274 10.34 15.60 3.15
CA TYR A 274 8.90 15.81 3.21
C TYR A 274 8.17 14.83 2.28
N ARG A 275 6.92 15.12 1.91
CA ARG A 275 6.08 14.24 1.08
C ARG A 275 6.68 13.97 -0.29
N ASP A 276 6.18 12.95 -0.92
CA ASP A 276 6.57 12.56 -2.29
C ASP A 276 6.72 13.76 -3.23
N PRO A 277 7.84 13.88 -3.97
CA PRO A 277 8.93 12.91 -4.14
C PRO A 277 10.10 13.04 -3.14
N PHE A 278 10.04 13.95 -2.18
CA PHE A 278 11.17 14.31 -1.32
C PHE A 278 11.48 13.29 -0.24
N ASN A 279 10.56 12.36 0.04
CA ASN A 279 10.74 11.23 0.95
C ASN A 279 11.40 10.01 0.30
N ARG A 280 11.66 10.04 -1.01
CA ARG A 280 12.18 8.89 -1.77
C ARG A 280 13.68 8.99 -2.09
N ALA A 281 14.35 10.03 -1.66
CA ALA A 281 15.78 10.23 -1.92
C ALA A 281 16.64 9.25 -1.12
#